data_59ad4a00b4a2a97d803a396c46d2a05f
#
_entry.id   59ad4a00b4a2a97d803a396c46d2a05f
#
_cell.length_a   1.000
_cell.length_b   1.000
_cell.length_c   1.000
_cell.angle_alpha   90.00
_cell.angle_beta   90.00
_cell.angle_gamma   90.00
#
_symmetry.space_group_name_H-M   'P 1'
#
loop_
_entity.id
_entity.type
_entity.pdbx_description
1 polymer ?
#
loop_
_entity_poly.entity_id
_entity_poly.type
_entity_poly.pdbx_seq_one_letter_code
_entity_poly.pdbx_strand_id
1 'polypeptide(L)'
;MAEKKVESGSLSIHTENIFPIIKKWLYSQHDIFLRELVSNATDAINKRKYADENYSETDMKVEIKLDTKKKTLQVIDTGIGMTADEIRKYINQIAFSGAEEFINKFKDVQANIIGHFGLGFYSSFMVSDKVTIDSLSVTEGSEPAFWECDGSTEYTMSKGKRKEVGTTITLHLNEESGDYNNENKIREILERYCNFMPYPIHFGDKVVN
;
A
#
# COMPACT_ATOMS: atom_id res chain seq x y z
N MET A 1 -14.47 49.50 -25.33
CA MET A 1 -13.53 48.46 -24.84
C MET A 1 -14.35 47.21 -24.60
N ALA A 2 -14.11 46.13 -25.34
CA ALA A 2 -14.83 44.87 -25.17
C ALA A 2 -14.29 44.15 -23.91
N GLU A 3 -15.15 43.91 -22.92
CA GLU A 3 -14.83 43.10 -21.77
C GLU A 3 -14.44 41.68 -22.24
N LYS A 4 -13.23 41.28 -21.93
CA LYS A 4 -12.78 39.89 -22.13
C LYS A 4 -13.56 39.02 -21.19
N LYS A 5 -14.51 38.24 -21.74
CA LYS A 5 -15.23 37.22 -21.01
C LYS A 5 -14.21 36.16 -20.56
N VAL A 6 -13.94 36.07 -19.27
CA VAL A 6 -13.09 35.06 -18.68
C VAL A 6 -13.97 33.84 -18.48
N GLU A 7 -13.67 32.73 -19.18
CA GLU A 7 -14.31 31.43 -18.98
C GLU A 7 -13.53 30.66 -17.92
N SER A 8 -14.20 30.26 -16.85
CA SER A 8 -13.65 29.41 -15.81
C SER A 8 -14.44 28.11 -15.72
N GLY A 9 -13.74 26.99 -15.62
CA GLY A 9 -14.33 25.66 -15.48
C GLY A 9 -13.47 24.78 -14.59
N SER A 10 -14.02 23.65 -14.11
CA SER A 10 -13.27 22.63 -13.39
C SER A 10 -12.81 21.53 -14.34
N LEU A 11 -11.59 21.04 -14.12
CA LEU A 11 -11.12 19.85 -14.82
C LEU A 11 -11.84 18.61 -14.26
N SER A 12 -12.35 17.76 -15.15
CA SER A 12 -12.91 16.46 -14.78
C SER A 12 -11.94 15.35 -15.18
N ILE A 13 -11.74 14.36 -14.31
CA ILE A 13 -10.91 13.17 -14.58
C ILE A 13 -11.85 11.99 -14.76
N HIS A 14 -11.77 11.32 -15.92
CA HIS A 14 -12.43 10.04 -16.14
C HIS A 14 -11.59 8.93 -15.52
N THR A 15 -12.07 8.33 -14.45
CA THR A 15 -11.38 7.28 -13.68
C THR A 15 -11.04 6.05 -14.52
N GLU A 16 -11.83 5.74 -15.55
CA GLU A 16 -11.58 4.64 -16.49
C GLU A 16 -10.23 4.73 -17.21
N ASN A 17 -9.70 5.94 -17.37
CA ASN A 17 -8.43 6.19 -18.05
C ASN A 17 -7.24 6.34 -17.10
N ILE A 18 -7.46 6.35 -15.79
CA ILE A 18 -6.40 6.68 -14.84
C ILE A 18 -5.43 5.52 -14.63
N PHE A 19 -5.93 4.27 -14.58
CA PHE A 19 -5.09 3.09 -14.43
C PHE A 19 -4.13 2.85 -15.61
N PRO A 20 -4.55 2.98 -16.90
CA PRO A 20 -3.65 2.94 -18.03
C PRO A 20 -2.58 4.04 -17.99
N ILE A 21 -2.94 5.23 -17.49
CA ILE A 21 -2.00 6.35 -17.33
C ILE A 21 -1.00 6.05 -16.23
N ILE A 22 -1.44 5.56 -15.07
CA ILE A 22 -0.56 5.15 -13.96
C ILE A 22 0.39 4.05 -14.44
N LYS A 23 -0.11 3.01 -15.11
CA LYS A 23 0.70 1.91 -15.66
C LYS A 23 1.78 2.41 -16.63
N LYS A 24 1.47 3.39 -17.48
CA LYS A 24 2.35 3.80 -18.59
C LYS A 24 3.31 4.94 -18.25
N TRP A 25 2.91 5.87 -17.37
CA TRP A 25 3.58 7.17 -17.25
C TRP A 25 4.14 7.49 -15.86
N LEU A 26 3.57 6.92 -14.79
CA LEU A 26 4.00 7.31 -13.44
C LEU A 26 5.34 6.70 -13.05
N TYR A 27 5.69 5.53 -13.59
CA TYR A 27 6.91 4.84 -13.19
C TYR A 27 7.65 4.28 -14.40
N SER A 28 8.76 4.89 -14.73
CA SER A 28 9.71 4.37 -15.72
C SER A 28 10.44 3.10 -15.25
N GLN A 29 10.36 2.78 -13.96
CA GLN A 29 10.96 1.58 -13.34
C GLN A 29 9.88 0.84 -12.56
N HIS A 30 9.51 -0.35 -13.02
CA HIS A 30 8.50 -1.19 -12.38
C HIS A 30 8.90 -1.67 -10.98
N ASP A 31 10.20 -1.81 -10.71
CA ASP A 31 10.74 -2.22 -9.40
C ASP A 31 10.24 -1.36 -8.21
N ILE A 32 9.80 -0.14 -8.49
CA ILE A 32 9.30 0.82 -7.50
C ILE A 32 8.06 0.31 -6.75
N PHE A 33 7.23 -0.56 -7.35
CA PHE A 33 6.02 -1.05 -6.70
C PHE A 33 6.29 -1.65 -5.31
N LEU A 34 7.36 -2.43 -5.17
CA LEU A 34 7.69 -3.07 -3.91
C LEU A 34 8.17 -2.06 -2.87
N ARG A 35 8.96 -1.06 -3.29
CA ARG A 35 9.35 0.05 -2.41
C ARG A 35 8.13 0.81 -1.87
N GLU A 36 7.16 1.11 -2.72
CA GLU A 36 5.95 1.83 -2.32
C GLU A 36 5.12 1.02 -1.30
N LEU A 37 4.96 -0.28 -1.53
CA LEU A 37 4.24 -1.15 -0.61
C LEU A 37 4.97 -1.29 0.74
N VAL A 38 6.29 -1.43 0.74
CA VAL A 38 7.10 -1.47 1.98
C VAL A 38 7.07 -0.13 2.71
N SER A 39 7.09 1.00 1.98
CA SER A 39 6.96 2.33 2.58
C SER A 39 5.60 2.50 3.25
N ASN A 40 4.51 2.07 2.60
CA ASN A 40 3.16 2.11 3.19
C ASN A 40 3.06 1.21 4.43
N ALA A 41 3.69 0.03 4.41
CA ALA A 41 3.77 -0.87 5.55
C ALA A 41 4.53 -0.22 6.73
N THR A 42 5.65 0.45 6.44
CA THR A 42 6.44 1.21 7.42
C THR A 42 5.61 2.33 8.04
N ASP A 43 4.89 3.09 7.23
CA ASP A 43 4.01 4.16 7.70
C ASP A 43 2.86 3.63 8.57
N ALA A 44 2.31 2.46 8.23
CA ALA A 44 1.29 1.79 9.04
C ALA A 44 1.83 1.37 10.41
N ILE A 45 3.08 0.88 10.48
CA ILE A 45 3.76 0.56 11.75
C ILE A 45 4.01 1.84 12.56
N ASN A 46 4.51 2.91 11.92
CA ASN A 46 4.67 4.20 12.58
C ASN A 46 3.35 4.70 13.19
N LYS A 47 2.25 4.63 12.44
CA LYS A 47 0.93 5.04 12.92
C LYS A 47 0.48 4.21 14.12
N ARG A 48 0.68 2.89 14.11
CA ARG A 48 0.33 2.02 15.24
C ARG A 48 1.14 2.33 16.47
N LYS A 49 2.43 2.62 16.34
CA LYS A 49 3.31 3.00 17.47
C LYS A 49 2.77 4.17 18.29
N TYR A 50 2.04 5.10 17.66
CA TYR A 50 1.42 6.25 18.33
C TYR A 50 -0.01 5.96 18.81
N ALA A 51 -0.68 4.97 18.22
CA ALA A 51 -2.07 4.67 18.53
C ALA A 51 -2.26 3.55 19.57
N ASP A 52 -1.23 2.72 19.77
CA ASP A 52 -1.27 1.51 20.61
C ASP A 52 -0.07 1.50 21.55
N GLU A 53 -0.28 1.93 22.80
CA GLU A 53 0.77 1.99 23.83
C GLU A 53 1.37 0.60 24.18
N ASN A 54 0.67 -0.47 23.88
CA ASN A 54 1.12 -1.84 24.12
C ASN A 54 1.88 -2.46 22.93
N TYR A 55 2.06 -1.70 21.82
CA TYR A 55 2.76 -2.19 20.64
C TYR A 55 4.27 -2.25 20.86
N SER A 56 4.78 -3.47 21.05
CA SER A 56 6.19 -3.71 21.32
C SER A 56 7.08 -3.52 20.10
N GLU A 57 8.29 -3.02 20.28
CA GLU A 57 9.28 -2.90 19.21
C GLU A 57 9.64 -4.25 18.60
N THR A 58 9.57 -5.35 19.36
CA THR A 58 9.81 -6.72 18.89
C THR A 58 8.74 -7.20 17.92
N ASP A 59 7.56 -6.58 17.91
CA ASP A 59 6.44 -6.95 17.04
C ASP A 59 6.43 -6.13 15.75
N MET A 60 7.22 -5.05 15.70
CA MET A 60 7.29 -4.15 14.55
C MET A 60 8.08 -4.77 13.42
N LYS A 61 7.42 -5.20 12.37
CA LYS A 61 8.07 -5.82 11.20
C LYS A 61 7.22 -5.74 9.94
N VAL A 62 7.92 -5.82 8.82
CA VAL A 62 7.34 -6.12 7.50
C VAL A 62 7.82 -7.50 7.08
N GLU A 63 6.94 -8.34 6.58
CA GLU A 63 7.27 -9.66 6.05
C GLU A 63 6.89 -9.74 4.58
N ILE A 64 7.83 -10.19 3.76
CA ILE A 64 7.64 -10.40 2.33
C ILE A 64 7.60 -11.91 2.08
N LYS A 65 6.56 -12.37 1.38
CA LYS A 65 6.42 -13.78 1.00
C LYS A 65 6.21 -13.91 -0.50
N LEU A 66 7.00 -14.73 -1.14
CA LEU A 66 6.84 -15.11 -2.55
C LEU A 66 6.43 -16.57 -2.64
N ASP A 67 5.27 -16.84 -3.22
CA ASP A 67 4.85 -18.20 -3.61
C ASP A 67 4.99 -18.31 -5.14
N THR A 68 6.09 -18.89 -5.58
CA THR A 68 6.43 -19.00 -7.01
C THR A 68 5.47 -19.93 -7.76
N LYS A 69 4.82 -20.89 -7.08
CA LYS A 69 3.85 -21.81 -7.68
C LYS A 69 2.51 -21.13 -7.93
N LYS A 70 2.07 -20.30 -6.98
CA LYS A 70 0.83 -19.53 -7.10
C LYS A 70 1.03 -18.21 -7.82
N LYS A 71 2.27 -17.83 -8.13
CA LYS A 71 2.66 -16.53 -8.66
C LYS A 71 2.13 -15.39 -7.80
N THR A 72 2.28 -15.48 -6.47
CA THR A 72 1.80 -14.45 -5.54
C THR A 72 2.94 -13.86 -4.73
N LEU A 73 2.96 -12.54 -4.64
CA LEU A 73 3.85 -11.79 -3.75
C LEU A 73 3.01 -11.12 -2.67
N GLN A 74 3.37 -11.34 -1.42
CA GLN A 74 2.70 -10.74 -0.27
C GLN A 74 3.61 -9.75 0.44
N VAL A 75 3.04 -8.61 0.81
CA VAL A 75 3.61 -7.66 1.76
C VAL A 75 2.70 -7.67 2.99
N ILE A 76 3.26 -8.05 4.13
CA ILE A 76 2.55 -8.25 5.39
C ILE A 76 3.17 -7.29 6.41
N ASP A 77 2.35 -6.46 7.01
CA ASP A 77 2.77 -5.57 8.09
C ASP A 77 2.04 -5.85 9.40
N THR A 78 2.65 -5.44 10.47
CA THR A 78 2.09 -5.43 11.82
C THR A 78 1.63 -4.03 12.22
N GLY A 79 1.34 -3.18 11.25
CA GLY A 79 0.94 -1.79 11.46
C GLY A 79 -0.47 -1.61 12.03
N ILE A 80 -0.98 -0.39 11.93
CA ILE A 80 -2.27 0.01 12.51
C ILE A 80 -3.48 -0.74 11.92
N GLY A 81 -3.32 -1.33 10.73
CA GLY A 81 -4.42 -1.95 10.00
C GLY A 81 -5.45 -0.94 9.51
N MET A 82 -6.51 -1.45 8.88
CA MET A 82 -7.61 -0.64 8.34
C MET A 82 -8.95 -1.33 8.60
N THR A 83 -9.95 -0.55 8.97
CA THR A 83 -11.36 -0.95 8.95
C THR A 83 -11.89 -0.98 7.52
N ALA A 84 -13.05 -1.59 7.29
CA ALA A 84 -13.70 -1.57 5.98
C ALA A 84 -13.97 -0.15 5.46
N ASP A 85 -14.33 0.78 6.34
CA ASP A 85 -14.58 2.19 5.96
C ASP A 85 -13.29 2.93 5.62
N GLU A 86 -12.20 2.65 6.32
CA GLU A 86 -10.87 3.19 6.00
C GLU A 86 -10.35 2.65 4.66
N ILE A 87 -10.58 1.37 4.34
CA ILE A 87 -10.27 0.83 3.01
C ILE A 87 -11.06 1.57 1.93
N ARG A 88 -12.37 1.80 2.12
CA ARG A 88 -13.19 2.58 1.18
C ARG A 88 -12.66 4.00 1.01
N LYS A 89 -12.19 4.61 2.07
CA LYS A 89 -11.72 5.99 2.08
C LYS A 89 -10.33 6.14 1.46
N TYR A 90 -9.37 5.28 1.83
CA TYR A 90 -7.95 5.45 1.48
C TYR A 90 -7.51 4.63 0.27
N ILE A 91 -8.21 3.53 -0.02
CA ILE A 91 -7.88 2.65 -1.14
C ILE A 91 -8.76 2.94 -2.35
N ASN A 92 -10.06 3.22 -2.17
CA ASN A 92 -10.96 3.44 -3.31
C ASN A 92 -10.95 4.89 -3.82
N GLN A 93 -10.29 5.82 -3.14
CA GLN A 93 -10.15 7.21 -3.60
C GLN A 93 -8.73 7.45 -4.07
N ILE A 94 -8.55 7.44 -5.39
CA ILE A 94 -7.25 7.65 -6.03
C ILE A 94 -6.71 9.04 -5.67
N ALA A 95 -5.42 9.11 -5.33
CA ALA A 95 -4.73 10.34 -4.87
C ALA A 95 -5.26 10.91 -3.53
N PHE A 96 -5.99 10.13 -2.74
CA PHE A 96 -6.34 10.50 -1.38
C PHE A 96 -5.39 9.83 -0.39
N SER A 97 -4.71 10.61 0.44
CA SER A 97 -3.76 10.10 1.43
C SER A 97 -4.26 10.35 2.85
N GLY A 98 -4.28 9.30 3.68
CA GLY A 98 -4.55 9.42 5.11
C GLY A 98 -3.38 10.03 5.91
N ALA A 99 -2.28 10.41 5.26
CA ALA A 99 -1.12 11.01 5.90
C ALA A 99 -1.45 12.37 6.54
N GLU A 100 -2.16 13.24 5.83
CA GLU A 100 -2.54 14.57 6.33
C GLU A 100 -3.48 14.50 7.53
N GLU A 101 -4.45 13.59 7.52
CA GLU A 101 -5.36 13.41 8.64
C GLU A 101 -4.62 12.91 9.89
N PHE A 102 -3.66 11.99 9.69
CA PHE A 102 -2.84 11.50 10.79
C PHE A 102 -1.95 12.58 11.37
N ILE A 103 -1.24 13.35 10.55
CA ILE A 103 -0.41 14.48 10.98
C ILE A 103 -1.24 15.52 11.73
N ASN A 104 -2.46 15.81 11.25
CA ASN A 104 -3.35 16.76 11.91
C ASN A 104 -3.86 16.27 13.27
N LYS A 105 -4.07 14.96 13.43
CA LYS A 105 -4.54 14.34 14.68
C LYS A 105 -3.42 14.27 15.75
N PHE A 106 -2.16 14.14 15.32
CA PHE A 106 -0.99 14.01 16.18
C PHE A 106 0.01 15.15 15.94
N LYS A 107 -0.47 16.40 15.99
CA LYS A 107 0.29 17.63 15.66
C LYS A 107 1.60 17.81 16.45
N ASP A 108 1.70 17.22 17.64
CA ASP A 108 2.89 17.31 18.49
C ASP A 108 3.94 16.22 18.16
N VAL A 109 3.66 15.37 17.20
CA VAL A 109 4.54 14.26 16.80
C VAL A 109 5.07 14.53 15.41
N GLN A 110 6.39 14.71 15.27
CA GLN A 110 7.06 14.64 13.97
C GLN A 110 7.05 13.17 13.49
N ALA A 111 5.89 12.70 13.06
CA ALA A 111 5.78 11.40 12.44
C ALA A 111 6.49 11.43 11.08
N ASN A 112 7.59 10.71 10.96
CA ASN A 112 8.26 10.49 9.69
C ASN A 112 7.39 9.59 8.81
N ILE A 113 6.41 10.19 8.12
CA ILE A 113 5.56 9.51 7.13
C ILE A 113 6.24 9.64 5.78
N ILE A 114 6.43 8.51 5.10
CA ILE A 114 7.14 8.42 3.83
C ILE A 114 6.18 8.63 2.65
N GLY A 115 4.94 8.09 2.74
CA GLY A 115 3.95 8.14 1.67
C GLY A 115 3.01 9.34 1.77
N HIS A 116 3.12 10.29 0.82
CA HIS A 116 2.33 11.53 0.84
C HIS A 116 1.23 11.62 -0.23
N PHE A 117 1.32 10.82 -1.31
CA PHE A 117 0.53 11.10 -2.52
C PHE A 117 -0.68 10.19 -2.75
N GLY A 118 -0.87 9.13 -1.94
CA GLY A 118 -2.00 8.20 -2.12
C GLY A 118 -2.00 7.43 -3.45
N LEU A 119 -0.87 7.42 -4.18
CA LEU A 119 -0.73 6.75 -5.48
C LEU A 119 0.14 5.49 -5.41
N GLY A 120 0.98 5.36 -4.38
CA GLY A 120 1.97 4.29 -4.27
C GLY A 120 1.35 2.88 -4.30
N PHE A 121 0.20 2.70 -3.64
CA PHE A 121 -0.52 1.42 -3.65
C PHE A 121 -0.88 0.94 -5.06
N TYR A 122 -1.29 1.88 -5.92
CA TYR A 122 -1.74 1.53 -7.28
C TYR A 122 -0.60 1.07 -8.21
N SER A 123 0.67 1.30 -7.82
CA SER A 123 1.81 0.74 -8.54
C SER A 123 1.82 -0.79 -8.54
N SER A 124 1.14 -1.44 -7.58
CA SER A 124 0.95 -2.89 -7.53
C SER A 124 0.27 -3.45 -8.79
N PHE A 125 -0.61 -2.68 -9.44
CA PHE A 125 -1.27 -3.09 -10.69
C PHE A 125 -0.37 -3.02 -11.92
N MET A 126 0.86 -2.53 -11.79
CA MET A 126 1.85 -2.60 -12.88
C MET A 126 2.38 -4.02 -13.07
N VAL A 127 2.38 -4.82 -12.01
CA VAL A 127 3.00 -6.15 -11.97
C VAL A 127 2.00 -7.26 -11.67
N SER A 128 0.73 -6.94 -11.47
CA SER A 128 -0.29 -7.92 -11.08
C SER A 128 -1.60 -7.70 -11.83
N ASP A 129 -2.30 -8.81 -12.10
CA ASP A 129 -3.65 -8.81 -12.66
C ASP A 129 -4.72 -8.66 -11.58
N LYS A 130 -4.36 -8.92 -10.33
CA LYS A 130 -5.25 -8.81 -9.19
C LYS A 130 -4.47 -8.47 -7.94
N VAL A 131 -5.05 -7.60 -7.12
CA VAL A 131 -4.55 -7.24 -5.80
C VAL A 131 -5.62 -7.49 -4.76
N THR A 132 -5.23 -8.08 -3.62
CA THR A 132 -6.11 -8.26 -2.48
C THR A 132 -5.51 -7.62 -1.23
N ILE A 133 -6.37 -7.13 -0.36
CA ILE A 133 -6.04 -6.62 0.97
C ILE A 133 -6.84 -7.41 1.99
N ASP A 134 -6.17 -7.97 3.00
CA ASP A 134 -6.80 -8.51 4.21
C ASP A 134 -6.24 -7.73 5.40
N SER A 135 -7.09 -7.00 6.11
CA SER A 135 -6.66 -6.05 7.13
C SER A 135 -7.53 -6.13 8.38
N LEU A 136 -6.88 -6.01 9.55
CA LEU A 136 -7.53 -5.86 10.84
C LEU A 136 -7.01 -4.60 11.52
N SER A 137 -7.91 -3.66 11.79
CA SER A 137 -7.57 -2.39 12.44
C SER A 137 -7.30 -2.57 13.94
N VAL A 138 -6.41 -1.73 14.48
CA VAL A 138 -6.18 -1.59 15.94
C VAL A 138 -7.40 -1.02 16.68
N THR A 139 -8.35 -0.45 15.96
CA THR A 139 -9.58 0.12 16.54
C THR A 139 -10.36 -0.97 17.27
N GLU A 140 -10.65 -0.74 18.53
CA GLU A 140 -11.38 -1.68 19.40
C GLU A 140 -12.74 -2.07 18.77
N GLY A 141 -13.03 -3.37 18.78
CA GLY A 141 -14.26 -3.91 18.21
C GLY A 141 -14.30 -3.99 16.68
N SER A 142 -13.20 -3.64 15.98
CA SER A 142 -13.13 -3.78 14.53
C SER A 142 -13.14 -5.25 14.09
N GLU A 143 -13.79 -5.51 12.96
CA GLU A 143 -13.73 -6.80 12.28
C GLU A 143 -12.73 -6.76 11.13
N PRO A 144 -12.08 -7.91 10.81
CA PRO A 144 -11.18 -7.97 9.67
C PRO A 144 -11.95 -7.73 8.36
N ALA A 145 -11.38 -6.93 7.48
CA ALA A 145 -11.93 -6.59 6.19
C ALA A 145 -11.07 -7.14 5.05
N PHE A 146 -11.72 -7.68 4.04
CA PHE A 146 -11.10 -8.16 2.82
C PHE A 146 -11.56 -7.30 1.63
N TRP A 147 -10.61 -6.92 0.79
CA TRP A 147 -10.82 -6.14 -0.42
C TRP A 147 -10.09 -6.80 -1.59
N GLU A 148 -10.69 -6.75 -2.77
CA GLU A 148 -10.12 -7.31 -3.99
C GLU A 148 -10.46 -6.44 -5.18
N CYS A 149 -9.48 -6.24 -6.09
CA CYS A 149 -9.64 -5.55 -7.37
C CYS A 149 -8.69 -6.17 -8.42
N ASP A 150 -9.15 -6.24 -9.65
CA ASP A 150 -8.40 -6.73 -10.82
C ASP A 150 -7.75 -5.62 -11.65
N GLY A 151 -7.69 -4.40 -11.11
CA GLY A 151 -7.17 -3.22 -11.80
C GLY A 151 -8.19 -2.56 -12.72
N SER A 152 -9.46 -2.97 -12.69
CA SER A 152 -10.60 -2.22 -13.22
C SER A 152 -11.06 -1.13 -12.24
N THR A 153 -12.13 -0.44 -12.56
CA THR A 153 -12.76 0.53 -11.65
C THR A 153 -13.65 -0.13 -10.60
N GLU A 154 -13.82 -1.45 -10.67
CA GLU A 154 -14.66 -2.22 -9.76
C GLU A 154 -13.82 -2.95 -8.72
N TYR A 155 -14.35 -3.03 -7.51
CA TYR A 155 -13.75 -3.78 -6.41
C TYR A 155 -14.82 -4.58 -5.68
N THR A 156 -14.40 -5.61 -4.97
CA THR A 156 -15.26 -6.34 -4.04
C THR A 156 -14.75 -6.22 -2.61
N MET A 157 -15.68 -6.22 -1.65
CA MET A 157 -15.35 -6.24 -0.23
C MET A 157 -16.15 -7.32 0.49
N SER A 158 -15.49 -7.96 1.45
CA SER A 158 -16.09 -9.00 2.30
C SER A 158 -15.41 -9.02 3.68
N LYS A 159 -15.85 -9.92 4.56
CA LYS A 159 -15.16 -10.17 5.83
C LYS A 159 -13.79 -10.77 5.58
N GLY A 160 -12.77 -10.20 6.21
CA GLY A 160 -11.39 -10.70 6.18
C GLY A 160 -11.18 -11.95 7.04
N LYS A 161 -9.98 -12.51 6.97
CA LYS A 161 -9.57 -13.71 7.72
C LYS A 161 -8.47 -13.41 8.75
N ARG A 162 -7.94 -12.21 8.72
CA ARG A 162 -6.83 -11.81 9.58
C ARG A 162 -7.24 -11.87 11.06
N LYS A 163 -6.36 -12.38 11.91
CA LYS A 163 -6.59 -12.54 13.35
C LYS A 163 -5.77 -11.56 14.19
N GLU A 164 -4.71 -11.00 13.61
CA GLU A 164 -3.80 -10.06 14.23
C GLU A 164 -3.91 -8.71 13.55
N VAL A 165 -3.73 -7.64 14.32
CA VAL A 165 -3.73 -6.26 13.82
C VAL A 165 -2.64 -6.08 12.77
N GLY A 166 -2.96 -5.36 11.70
CA GLY A 166 -2.07 -5.08 10.58
C GLY A 166 -2.72 -5.39 9.23
N THR A 167 -1.92 -5.39 8.16
CA THR A 167 -2.40 -5.57 6.79
C THR A 167 -1.58 -6.62 6.05
N THR A 168 -2.26 -7.38 5.20
CA THR A 168 -1.65 -8.26 4.20
C THR A 168 -2.10 -7.79 2.83
N ILE A 169 -1.17 -7.36 1.98
CA ILE A 169 -1.41 -7.06 0.57
C ILE A 169 -0.87 -8.22 -0.24
N THR A 170 -1.71 -8.83 -1.08
CA THR A 170 -1.31 -9.93 -1.97
C THR A 170 -1.44 -9.49 -3.42
N LEU A 171 -0.35 -9.58 -4.17
CA LEU A 171 -0.28 -9.35 -5.59
C LEU A 171 -0.31 -10.68 -6.31
N HIS A 172 -1.25 -10.86 -7.23
CA HIS A 172 -1.26 -11.97 -8.18
C HIS A 172 -0.51 -11.53 -9.43
N LEU A 173 0.75 -11.96 -9.54
CA LEU A 173 1.67 -11.50 -10.59
C LEU A 173 1.15 -11.88 -11.98
N ASN A 174 1.16 -10.89 -12.89
CA ASN A 174 0.77 -11.10 -14.29
C ASN A 174 1.88 -11.80 -15.10
N GLU A 175 1.54 -12.29 -16.28
CA GLU A 175 2.49 -13.01 -17.15
C GLU A 175 3.66 -12.12 -17.61
N GLU A 176 3.42 -10.84 -17.86
CA GLU A 176 4.44 -9.89 -18.34
C GLU A 176 5.48 -9.60 -17.25
N SER A 177 5.12 -9.81 -15.98
CA SER A 177 5.94 -9.55 -14.80
C SER A 177 6.59 -10.83 -14.23
N GLY A 178 6.82 -11.83 -15.07
CA GLY A 178 7.40 -13.12 -14.68
C GLY A 178 8.76 -13.01 -13.96
N ASP A 179 9.53 -11.95 -14.22
CA ASP A 179 10.81 -11.67 -13.55
C ASP A 179 10.63 -11.48 -12.03
N TYR A 180 9.49 -10.97 -11.57
CA TYR A 180 9.22 -10.80 -10.13
C TYR A 180 8.77 -12.09 -9.44
N ASN A 181 8.51 -13.16 -10.20
CA ASN A 181 8.29 -14.50 -9.66
C ASN A 181 9.61 -15.23 -9.37
N ASN A 182 10.62 -14.48 -8.92
CA ASN A 182 11.97 -14.94 -8.65
C ASN A 182 12.50 -14.33 -7.34
N GLU A 183 12.92 -15.19 -6.39
CA GLU A 183 13.42 -14.75 -5.08
C GLU A 183 14.64 -13.83 -5.18
N ASN A 184 15.57 -14.08 -6.09
CA ASN A 184 16.75 -13.24 -6.25
C ASN A 184 16.38 -11.84 -6.72
N LYS A 185 15.42 -11.73 -7.65
CA LYS A 185 14.94 -10.43 -8.14
C LYS A 185 14.24 -9.64 -7.02
N ILE A 186 13.39 -10.29 -6.23
CA ILE A 186 12.73 -9.64 -5.09
C ILE A 186 13.77 -9.18 -4.06
N ARG A 187 14.77 -10.01 -3.74
CA ARG A 187 15.86 -9.66 -2.82
C ARG A 187 16.65 -8.45 -3.31
N GLU A 188 17.06 -8.45 -4.58
CA GLU A 188 17.76 -7.32 -5.20
C GLU A 188 17.00 -6.00 -5.04
N ILE A 189 15.67 -6.02 -5.28
CA ILE A 189 14.82 -4.84 -5.14
C ILE A 189 14.76 -4.38 -3.68
N LEU A 190 14.56 -5.29 -2.74
CA LEU A 190 14.50 -4.96 -1.32
C LEU A 190 15.83 -4.37 -0.82
N GLU A 191 16.96 -4.97 -1.15
CA GLU A 191 18.31 -4.49 -0.80
C GLU A 191 18.58 -3.11 -1.41
N ARG A 192 18.15 -2.89 -2.66
CA ARG A 192 18.37 -1.62 -3.37
C ARG A 192 17.56 -0.47 -2.82
N TYR A 193 16.29 -0.70 -2.47
CA TYR A 193 15.34 0.38 -2.18
C TYR A 193 14.90 0.44 -0.71
N CYS A 194 15.03 -0.65 0.04
CA CYS A 194 14.48 -0.76 1.38
C CYS A 194 15.53 -0.94 2.49
N ASN A 195 16.82 -0.95 2.15
CA ASN A 195 17.92 -1.21 3.08
C ASN A 195 18.01 -0.23 4.27
N PHE A 196 17.44 0.97 4.14
CA PHE A 196 17.45 2.00 5.18
C PHE A 196 16.08 2.21 5.85
N MET A 197 15.14 1.30 5.64
CA MET A 197 13.84 1.37 6.31
C MET A 197 13.98 1.13 7.82
N PRO A 198 13.20 1.82 8.66
CA PRO A 198 13.40 1.84 10.11
C PRO A 198 12.95 0.55 10.82
N TYR A 199 12.20 -0.32 10.16
CA TYR A 199 11.69 -1.56 10.74
C TYR A 199 12.23 -2.78 10.01
N PRO A 200 12.44 -3.92 10.71
CA PRO A 200 12.93 -5.15 10.09
C PRO A 200 12.03 -5.62 8.93
N ILE A 201 12.66 -5.90 7.78
CA ILE A 201 12.00 -6.45 6.61
C ILE A 201 12.48 -7.90 6.46
N HIS A 202 11.58 -8.83 6.71
CA HIS A 202 11.84 -10.25 6.60
C HIS A 202 11.50 -10.76 5.21
N PHE A 203 12.44 -11.45 4.57
CA PHE A 203 12.22 -12.16 3.32
C PHE A 203 12.85 -13.57 3.39
N GLY A 204 12.00 -14.60 3.44
CA GLY A 204 12.41 -15.94 3.85
C GLY A 204 12.92 -15.93 5.29
N ASP A 205 14.06 -16.58 5.52
CA ASP A 205 14.67 -16.72 6.86
C ASP A 205 15.61 -15.55 7.22
N LYS A 206 15.65 -14.48 6.42
CA LYS A 206 16.60 -13.37 6.58
C LYS A 206 15.90 -12.03 6.75
N VAL A 207 16.50 -11.16 7.55
CA VAL A 207 16.23 -9.73 7.56
C VAL A 207 17.07 -9.10 6.47
N VAL A 208 16.47 -8.22 5.66
CA VAL A 208 17.09 -7.65 4.45
C VAL A 208 17.79 -6.33 4.72
N ASN A 209 17.28 -5.52 5.67
CA ASN A 209 17.78 -4.19 6.02
C ASN A 209 18.51 -4.12 7.36
#